data_6ec4bff94eb4589a184f701e9813f9d9
#
_entry.id   6ec4bff94eb4589a184f701e9813f9d9
#
_cell.length_a   1.000
_cell.length_b   1.000
_cell.length_c   1.000
_cell.angle_alpha   90.00
_cell.angle_beta   90.00
_cell.angle_gamma   90.00
#
_symmetry.space_group_name_H-M   'P 1'
#
loop_
_entity.id
_entity.type
_entity.pdbx_description
1 polymer ?
#
loop_
_entity_poly.entity_id
_entity_poly.type
_entity_poly.pdbx_seq_one_letter_code
_entity_poly.pdbx_strand_id
1 'polypeptide(L)'
;VLPKENRLKHRQDFSAVYRGGIRRTGANLTLIARRRAPASRDAKKSGQTLPPPAPHSPAPTRTGISISLKVSKHAVVRNRIKRRIRAALLYLLPGLSPGWDCVIVVGPAAVECNYPQLLQELEQLLAQAEVLNGH
;
A
#
# COMPACT_ATOMS: atom_id res chain seq x y z
N VAL A 1 13.04 -4.00 5.85
CA VAL A 1 12.31 -2.77 6.15
C VAL A 1 12.07 -1.98 4.88
N LEU A 2 10.85 -1.52 4.69
CA LEU A 2 10.50 -0.74 3.52
C LEU A 2 11.22 0.61 3.53
N PRO A 3 11.73 1.06 2.36
CA PRO A 3 12.29 2.40 2.26
C PRO A 3 11.28 3.47 2.64
N LYS A 4 11.77 4.59 3.12
CA LYS A 4 10.90 5.70 3.55
C LYS A 4 9.97 6.16 2.45
N GLU A 5 10.46 6.22 1.22
CA GLU A 5 9.69 6.67 0.06
C GLU A 5 8.54 5.74 -0.29
N ASN A 6 8.57 4.51 0.20
CA ASN A 6 7.53 3.51 -0.04
C ASN A 6 6.59 3.32 1.14
N ARG A 7 6.68 4.19 2.14
CA ARG A 7 5.83 4.11 3.32
C ARG A 7 4.75 5.18 3.30
N LEU A 8 3.52 4.76 3.53
CA LEU A 8 2.42 5.69 3.71
C LEU A 8 2.34 6.02 5.19
N LYS A 9 2.55 7.28 5.55
CA LYS A 9 2.70 7.70 6.94
C LYS A 9 1.61 8.61 7.46
N HIS A 10 1.11 9.50 6.62
CA HIS A 10 0.22 10.56 7.07
C HIS A 10 -1.23 10.11 7.07
N ARG A 11 -1.94 10.52 8.13
CA ARG A 11 -3.37 10.19 8.26
C ARG A 11 -4.17 10.68 7.06
N GLN A 12 -3.81 11.82 6.52
CA GLN A 12 -4.49 12.38 5.35
C GLN A 12 -4.35 11.46 4.14
N ASP A 13 -3.18 10.85 3.98
CA ASP A 13 -2.93 9.92 2.88
C ASP A 13 -3.77 8.67 3.03
N PHE A 14 -3.87 8.13 4.25
CA PHE A 14 -4.74 7.00 4.53
C PHE A 14 -6.19 7.32 4.20
N SER A 15 -6.67 8.48 4.64
CA SER A 15 -8.03 8.91 4.39
C SER A 15 -8.33 9.06 2.90
N ALA A 16 -7.37 9.59 2.15
CA ALA A 16 -7.52 9.75 0.71
C ALA A 16 -7.67 8.39 0.03
N VAL A 17 -6.88 7.41 0.45
CA VAL A 17 -6.96 6.05 -0.10
C VAL A 17 -8.32 5.43 0.23
N TYR A 18 -8.77 5.56 1.46
CA TYR A 18 -10.07 5.00 1.85
C TYR A 18 -11.22 5.59 1.05
N ARG A 19 -11.16 6.88 0.73
CA ARG A 19 -12.25 7.54 0.01
C ARG A 19 -12.20 7.33 -1.49
N GLY A 20 -11.01 7.31 -2.06
CA GLY A 20 -10.88 7.28 -3.52
C GLY A 20 -10.32 6.00 -4.09
N GLY A 21 -9.99 5.03 -3.26
CA GLY A 21 -9.33 3.82 -3.71
C GLY A 21 -10.27 2.71 -4.14
N ILE A 22 -9.75 1.81 -4.94
CA ILE A 22 -10.45 0.57 -5.26
C ILE A 22 -10.17 -0.44 -4.15
N ARG A 23 -11.19 -1.22 -3.83
CA ARG A 23 -11.10 -2.19 -2.74
C ARG A 23 -11.08 -3.62 -3.28
N ARG A 24 -10.14 -4.40 -2.80
CA ARG A 24 -10.08 -5.83 -3.10
C ARG A 24 -9.97 -6.59 -1.79
N THR A 25 -10.93 -7.46 -1.54
CA THR A 25 -11.03 -8.17 -0.27
C THR A 25 -10.52 -9.60 -0.42
N GLY A 26 -9.59 -10.00 0.44
CA GLY A 26 -9.13 -11.37 0.53
C GLY A 26 -9.66 -12.04 1.79
N ALA A 27 -9.20 -13.26 2.04
CA ALA A 27 -9.65 -14.03 3.21
C ALA A 27 -9.18 -13.40 4.52
N ASN A 28 -7.97 -12.87 4.54
CA ASN A 28 -7.36 -12.34 5.77
C ASN A 28 -6.99 -10.87 5.68
N LEU A 29 -6.87 -10.35 4.47
CA LEU A 29 -6.43 -8.98 4.21
C LEU A 29 -7.40 -8.32 3.24
N THR A 30 -7.50 -7.01 3.35
CA THR A 30 -8.20 -6.20 2.36
C THR A 30 -7.23 -5.16 1.83
N LEU A 31 -7.15 -5.04 0.51
CA LEU A 31 -6.32 -4.03 -0.12
C LEU A 31 -7.19 -2.89 -0.61
N ILE A 32 -6.78 -1.67 -0.29
CA ILE A 32 -7.40 -0.47 -0.84
C ILE A 32 -6.28 0.28 -1.56
N ALA A 33 -6.44 0.49 -2.86
CA ALA A 33 -5.40 1.10 -3.67
C ALA A 33 -5.96 2.30 -4.42
N ARG A 34 -5.21 3.40 -4.39
CA ARG A 34 -5.58 4.62 -5.09
C ARG A 34 -4.40 5.09 -5.92
N ARG A 35 -4.65 5.35 -7.19
CA ARG A 35 -3.61 5.89 -8.05
C ARG A 35 -3.51 7.39 -7.81
N ARG A 36 -2.30 7.88 -7.56
CA ARG A 36 -2.10 9.30 -7.33
C ARG A 36 -2.19 10.06 -8.64
N ALA A 37 -2.76 11.28 -8.56
CA ALA A 37 -2.86 12.13 -9.72
C ALA A 37 -1.47 12.55 -10.19
N PRO A 38 -1.26 12.71 -11.51
CA PRO A 38 0.01 13.18 -12.00
C PRO A 38 0.35 14.57 -11.44
N ALA A 39 1.62 14.78 -11.14
CA ALA A 39 2.08 16.04 -10.58
C ALA A 39 1.81 17.22 -11.51
N SER A 40 1.78 16.98 -12.81
CA SER A 40 1.51 18.02 -13.79
C SER A 40 0.14 18.69 -13.60
N ARG A 41 -0.80 17.96 -13.04
CA ARG A 41 -2.15 18.49 -12.79
C ARG A 41 -2.13 19.53 -11.68
N ASP A 42 -1.38 19.26 -10.65
CA ASP A 42 -1.26 20.19 -9.53
C ASP A 42 -0.51 21.45 -9.93
N ALA A 43 0.49 21.31 -10.78
CA ALA A 43 1.26 22.44 -11.28
C ALA A 43 0.36 23.40 -12.06
N LYS A 44 -0.57 22.86 -12.85
CA LYS A 44 -1.53 23.68 -13.58
C LYS A 44 -2.46 24.43 -12.66
N LYS A 45 -2.91 23.78 -11.62
CA LYS A 45 -3.84 24.36 -10.67
C LYS A 45 -3.21 25.51 -9.89
N SER A 46 -1.97 25.37 -9.55
CA SER A 46 -1.28 26.38 -8.76
C SER A 46 -0.73 27.51 -9.61
N GLY A 47 -0.83 27.42 -10.93
CA GLY A 47 -0.31 28.44 -11.83
C GLY A 47 1.20 28.55 -11.82
N GLN A 48 1.88 27.59 -11.26
CA GLN A 48 3.32 27.61 -11.19
C GLN A 48 3.93 27.18 -12.51
N THR A 49 5.00 27.88 -12.88
CA THR A 49 5.71 27.61 -14.11
C THR A 49 6.94 26.75 -13.89
N LEU A 50 7.03 26.13 -12.73
CA LEU A 50 8.15 25.24 -12.45
C LEU A 50 8.17 24.09 -13.45
N PRO A 51 9.36 23.74 -13.94
CA PRO A 51 9.47 22.60 -14.82
C PRO A 51 9.00 21.35 -14.07
N PRO A 52 8.23 20.49 -14.73
CA PRO A 52 7.80 19.26 -14.07
C PRO A 52 9.02 18.43 -13.68
N PRO A 53 8.92 17.66 -12.61
CA PRO A 53 9.97 16.70 -12.29
C PRO A 53 10.18 15.80 -13.50
N ALA A 54 11.37 15.25 -13.62
CA ALA A 54 11.71 14.43 -14.77
C ALA A 54 10.55 13.48 -15.09
N PRO A 55 10.05 13.50 -16.33
CA PRO A 55 8.87 12.69 -16.67
C PRO A 55 9.12 11.18 -16.53
N HIS A 56 10.37 10.80 -16.35
CA HIS A 56 10.75 9.41 -16.22
C HIS A 56 10.84 8.92 -14.79
N SER A 57 10.51 9.80 -13.83
CA SER A 57 10.60 9.46 -12.41
C SER A 57 9.22 9.60 -11.76
N PRO A 58 8.31 8.66 -12.04
CA PRO A 58 7.04 8.67 -11.34
C PRO A 58 7.26 8.48 -9.85
N ALA A 59 6.39 9.08 -9.06
CA ALA A 59 6.50 8.96 -7.62
C ALA A 59 6.40 7.48 -7.22
N PRO A 60 7.21 7.02 -6.26
CA PRO A 60 7.16 5.62 -5.85
C PRO A 60 5.82 5.27 -5.22
N THR A 61 5.42 4.02 -5.36
CA THR A 61 4.22 3.52 -4.71
C THR A 61 4.46 3.45 -3.21
N ARG A 62 3.49 3.97 -2.45
CA ARG A 62 3.56 3.97 -1.01
C ARG A 62 2.55 2.98 -0.45
N THR A 63 2.94 2.27 0.61
CA THR A 63 2.07 1.29 1.25
C THR A 63 1.97 1.58 2.73
N GLY A 64 0.79 1.35 3.30
CA GLY A 64 0.55 1.45 4.72
C GLY A 64 -0.20 0.24 5.21
N ILE A 65 -0.06 -0.05 6.49
CA ILE A 65 -0.73 -1.19 7.12
C ILE A 65 -1.65 -0.67 8.20
N SER A 66 -2.92 -1.07 8.11
CA SER A 66 -3.91 -0.73 9.12
C SER A 66 -4.28 -1.99 9.88
N ILE A 67 -3.96 -2.00 11.17
CA ILE A 67 -4.29 -3.13 12.03
C ILE A 67 -4.90 -2.60 13.32
N SER A 68 -6.08 -3.10 13.65
CA SER A 68 -6.84 -2.61 14.81
C SER A 68 -6.71 -3.56 16.00
N LEU A 69 -7.18 -3.09 17.15
CA LEU A 69 -7.26 -3.89 18.34
C LEU A 69 -8.19 -5.09 18.16
N LYS A 70 -9.10 -5.04 17.20
CA LYS A 70 -9.98 -6.17 16.90
C LYS A 70 -9.22 -7.37 16.38
N VAL A 71 -8.05 -7.16 15.76
CA VAL A 71 -7.22 -8.26 15.29
C VAL A 71 -6.56 -8.94 16.47
N SER A 72 -5.98 -8.17 17.37
CA SER A 72 -5.40 -8.67 18.61
C SER A 72 -5.19 -7.52 19.57
N LYS A 73 -5.49 -7.75 20.85
CA LYS A 73 -5.23 -6.77 21.89
C LYS A 73 -3.75 -6.67 22.23
N HIS A 74 -2.98 -7.68 21.87
CA HIS A 74 -1.56 -7.74 22.19
C HIS A 74 -0.72 -7.04 21.12
N ALA A 75 0.03 -6.04 21.55
CA ALA A 75 0.88 -5.28 20.63
C ALA A 75 1.94 -6.16 19.99
N VAL A 76 2.44 -7.15 20.71
CA VAL A 76 3.44 -8.08 20.18
C VAL A 76 2.89 -8.83 18.96
N VAL A 77 1.65 -9.29 19.05
CA VAL A 77 1.00 -10.02 17.96
C VAL A 77 0.79 -9.10 16.77
N ARG A 78 0.26 -7.89 17.00
CA ARG A 78 0.06 -6.93 15.93
C ARG A 78 1.37 -6.57 15.24
N ASN A 79 2.42 -6.37 15.99
CA ASN A 79 3.73 -6.03 15.43
C ASN A 79 4.31 -7.19 14.60
N ARG A 80 4.06 -8.43 15.05
CA ARG A 80 4.50 -9.61 14.29
C ARG A 80 3.83 -9.66 12.92
N ILE A 81 2.53 -9.41 12.89
CA ILE A 81 1.78 -9.40 11.63
C ILE A 81 2.29 -8.29 10.72
N LYS A 82 2.48 -7.10 11.28
CA LYS A 82 3.02 -5.97 10.50
C LYS A 82 4.37 -6.29 9.89
N ARG A 83 5.25 -6.94 10.66
CA ARG A 83 6.57 -7.30 10.14
C ARG A 83 6.49 -8.29 9.00
N ARG A 84 5.59 -9.26 9.10
CA ARG A 84 5.39 -10.23 8.04
C ARG A 84 4.88 -9.55 6.76
N ILE A 85 3.92 -8.65 6.92
CA ILE A 85 3.36 -7.94 5.77
C ILE A 85 4.41 -7.01 5.16
N ARG A 86 5.20 -6.32 5.97
CA ARG A 86 6.27 -5.47 5.45
C ARG A 86 7.32 -6.27 4.69
N ALA A 87 7.67 -7.44 5.19
CA ALA A 87 8.61 -8.30 4.50
C ALA A 87 8.04 -8.76 3.16
N ALA A 88 6.75 -9.09 3.13
CA ALA A 88 6.08 -9.46 1.89
C ALA A 88 6.06 -8.30 0.88
N LEU A 89 5.75 -7.10 1.37
CA LEU A 89 5.75 -5.91 0.53
C LEU A 89 7.14 -5.63 -0.04
N LEU A 90 8.17 -5.80 0.78
CA LEU A 90 9.54 -5.59 0.33
C LEU A 90 9.90 -6.59 -0.77
N TYR A 91 9.48 -7.83 -0.61
CA TYR A 91 9.70 -8.86 -1.61
C TYR A 91 9.01 -8.53 -2.93
N LEU A 92 7.79 -7.97 -2.85
CA LEU A 92 6.99 -7.66 -4.04
C LEU A 92 7.32 -6.29 -4.64
N LEU A 93 8.09 -5.48 -3.92
CA LEU A 93 8.34 -4.09 -4.29
C LEU A 93 8.85 -3.92 -5.72
N PRO A 94 9.82 -4.71 -6.21
CA PRO A 94 10.29 -4.54 -7.59
C PRO A 94 9.22 -4.73 -8.65
N GLY A 95 8.17 -5.49 -8.34
CA GLY A 95 7.07 -5.72 -9.28
C GLY A 95 5.93 -4.74 -9.17
N LEU A 96 5.97 -3.81 -8.22
CA LEU A 96 4.90 -2.85 -8.03
C LEU A 96 5.00 -1.71 -9.04
N SER A 97 3.87 -1.35 -9.63
CA SER A 97 3.80 -0.19 -10.50
C SER A 97 3.90 1.09 -9.66
N PRO A 98 4.61 2.10 -10.13
CA PRO A 98 4.74 3.33 -9.37
C PRO A 98 3.46 4.16 -9.40
N GLY A 99 3.36 5.11 -8.50
CA GLY A 99 2.26 6.08 -8.50
C GLY A 99 1.03 5.67 -7.72
N TRP A 100 1.10 4.59 -6.97
CA TRP A 100 -0.03 4.12 -6.18
C TRP A 100 0.15 4.41 -4.70
N ASP A 101 -0.96 4.64 -4.01
CA ASP A 101 -1.03 4.64 -2.55
C ASP A 101 -1.92 3.47 -2.15
N CYS A 102 -1.38 2.58 -1.35
CA CYS A 102 -2.08 1.35 -0.97
C CYS A 102 -2.17 1.24 0.54
N VAL A 103 -3.32 0.79 1.03
CA VAL A 103 -3.51 0.47 2.44
C VAL A 103 -3.89 -1.00 2.54
N ILE A 104 -3.16 -1.74 3.36
CA ILE A 104 -3.47 -3.13 3.65
C ILE A 104 -4.19 -3.15 4.99
N VAL A 105 -5.49 -3.45 4.97
CA VAL A 105 -6.30 -3.58 6.17
C VAL A 105 -6.24 -5.04 6.63
N VAL A 106 -5.78 -5.24 7.85
CA VAL A 106 -5.58 -6.59 8.39
C VAL A 106 -6.86 -7.09 9.03
N GLY A 107 -7.31 -8.29 8.64
CA GLY A 107 -8.47 -8.93 9.24
C GLY A 107 -8.08 -9.80 10.44
N PRO A 108 -9.05 -10.16 11.30
CA PRO A 108 -8.75 -10.96 12.50
C PRO A 108 -8.13 -12.32 12.19
N ALA A 109 -8.49 -12.93 11.08
CA ALA A 109 -7.95 -14.24 10.71
C ALA A 109 -6.45 -14.19 10.38
N ALA A 110 -5.90 -13.02 10.12
CA ALA A 110 -4.48 -12.90 9.81
C ALA A 110 -3.57 -13.30 10.96
N VAL A 111 -4.09 -13.32 12.18
CA VAL A 111 -3.33 -13.74 13.36
C VAL A 111 -2.76 -15.15 13.17
N GLU A 112 -3.51 -16.02 12.49
CA GLU A 112 -3.10 -17.40 12.28
C GLU A 112 -2.31 -17.62 11.00
N CYS A 113 -2.05 -16.56 10.23
CA CYS A 113 -1.34 -16.68 8.98
C CYS A 113 0.17 -16.56 9.16
N ASN A 114 0.89 -17.45 8.49
CA ASN A 114 2.34 -17.34 8.44
C ASN A 114 2.75 -16.43 7.29
N TYR A 115 4.05 -16.19 7.16
CA TYR A 115 4.56 -15.30 6.11
C TYR A 115 4.19 -15.74 4.69
N PRO A 116 4.39 -17.01 4.29
CA PRO A 116 4.01 -17.44 2.94
C PRO A 116 2.54 -17.23 2.62
N GLN A 117 1.66 -17.45 3.58
CA GLN A 117 0.23 -17.26 3.38
C GLN A 117 -0.10 -15.79 3.16
N LEU A 118 0.49 -14.91 3.96
CA LEU A 118 0.28 -13.47 3.80
C LEU A 118 0.87 -12.96 2.49
N LEU A 119 2.04 -13.46 2.13
CA LEU A 119 2.68 -13.08 0.87
C LEU A 119 1.82 -13.46 -0.33
N GLN A 120 1.31 -14.67 -0.35
CA GLN A 120 0.48 -15.16 -1.45
C GLN A 120 -0.80 -14.34 -1.59
N GLU A 121 -1.47 -14.08 -0.48
CA GLU A 121 -2.70 -13.31 -0.50
C GLU A 121 -2.45 -11.88 -0.95
N LEU A 122 -1.39 -11.26 -0.43
CA LEU A 122 -1.03 -9.90 -0.78
C LEU A 122 -0.70 -9.79 -2.26
N GLU A 123 0.05 -10.76 -2.79
CA GLU A 123 0.39 -10.80 -4.21
C GLU A 123 -0.88 -10.86 -5.07
N GLN A 124 -1.82 -11.71 -4.69
CA GLN A 124 -3.08 -11.82 -5.43
C GLN A 124 -3.89 -10.54 -5.41
N LEU A 125 -3.97 -9.89 -4.25
CA LEU A 125 -4.72 -8.65 -4.11
C LEU A 125 -4.09 -7.52 -4.92
N LEU A 126 -2.79 -7.41 -4.88
CA LEU A 126 -2.08 -6.38 -5.64
C LEU A 126 -2.21 -6.61 -7.15
N ALA A 127 -2.20 -7.87 -7.58
CA ALA A 127 -2.41 -8.20 -8.99
C ALA A 127 -3.83 -7.88 -9.43
N GLN A 128 -4.82 -8.18 -8.60
CA GLN A 128 -6.22 -7.87 -8.91
C GLN A 128 -6.46 -6.37 -9.03
N ALA A 129 -5.75 -5.58 -8.23
CA ALA A 129 -5.86 -4.13 -8.26
C ALA A 129 -4.97 -3.50 -9.34
N GLU A 130 -4.23 -4.33 -10.07
CA GLU A 130 -3.31 -3.89 -11.13
C GLU A 130 -2.15 -3.04 -10.61
N VAL A 131 -1.87 -3.14 -9.32
CA VAL A 131 -0.72 -2.48 -8.71
C VAL A 131 0.54 -3.31 -8.94
N LEU A 132 0.40 -4.62 -8.95
CA LEU A 132 1.52 -5.54 -9.19
C LEU A 132 1.62 -5.82 -10.67
N ASN A 133 2.78 -5.51 -11.24
CA ASN A 133 3.05 -5.67 -12.64
C ASN A 133 3.96 -6.88 -12.86
N GLY A 134 3.88 -7.47 -14.06
CA GLY A 134 4.82 -8.52 -14.42
C GLY A 134 4.32 -9.93 -14.16
N HIS A 135 3.05 -10.11 -14.09
CA HIS A 135 2.45 -11.44 -13.99
C HIS A 135 1.65 -11.79 -15.21
#